data_5bcc90211cce09b09993e8b0e056df3c
#
_entry.id   5bcc90211cce09b09993e8b0e056df3c
#
_cell.length_a   1.000
_cell.length_b   1.000
_cell.length_c   1.000
_cell.angle_alpha   90.00
_cell.angle_beta   90.00
_cell.angle_gamma   90.00
#
_symmetry.space_group_name_H-M   'P 1'
#
loop_
_entity.id
_entity.type
_entity.pdbx_description
1 polymer ?
#
loop_
_entity_poly.entity_id
_entity_poly.type
_entity_poly.pdbx_seq_one_letter_code
_entity_poly.pdbx_strand_id
1 'polypeptide(L)'
;YHVAANGKIKRQITTGEYNVTRLYGMDAKNTLYYQSTERSATERNIYSVRINGRSKRLLTDATGSHNANFTNDFSLFINSYSADGIPTVVTLRNRDGGIVRTLKTNERAAQALEKYTYNRKEFFTLETPSGGPLNAWMIKPVDFDEDKTYPMFMFVYGGPGSQTVMNSYDAFRGMWFQMLANELDMIVVSVENHGTDGRSEAFKKSTYGQMGKLETRDQTEAALELAKRSYIDGN
;
A
#
# COMPACT_ATOMS: atom_id res chain seq x y z
N TYR A 1 16.73 7.68 -11.92
CA TYR A 1 17.75 8.00 -12.95
C TYR A 1 19.07 8.38 -12.30
N HIS A 2 20.19 8.03 -12.94
CA HIS A 2 21.50 8.58 -12.64
C HIS A 2 21.74 9.76 -13.58
N VAL A 3 21.89 10.95 -13.04
CA VAL A 3 22.05 12.19 -13.78
C VAL A 3 23.43 12.79 -13.46
N ALA A 4 24.15 13.27 -14.46
CA ALA A 4 25.42 13.98 -14.26
C ALA A 4 25.18 15.38 -13.69
N ALA A 5 26.23 16.01 -13.13
CA ALA A 5 26.14 17.37 -12.57
C ALA A 5 25.68 18.44 -13.59
N ASN A 6 25.91 18.20 -14.87
CA ASN A 6 25.46 19.07 -15.98
C ASN A 6 24.02 18.77 -16.46
N GLY A 7 23.24 17.95 -15.72
CA GLY A 7 21.87 17.59 -16.06
C GLY A 7 21.73 16.43 -17.07
N LYS A 8 22.82 15.94 -17.67
CA LYS A 8 22.73 14.85 -18.66
C LYS A 8 22.36 13.53 -17.97
N ILE A 9 21.30 12.87 -18.45
CA ILE A 9 20.92 11.52 -17.99
C ILE A 9 21.99 10.54 -18.45
N LYS A 10 22.65 9.90 -17.49
CA LYS A 10 23.62 8.83 -17.74
C LYS A 10 22.93 7.49 -17.90
N ARG A 11 21.90 7.24 -17.08
CA ARG A 11 21.22 5.94 -17.05
C ARG A 11 19.90 6.01 -16.32
N GLN A 12 18.92 5.25 -16.76
CA GLN A 12 17.78 4.81 -15.95
C GLN A 12 18.22 3.60 -15.12
N ILE A 13 18.02 3.65 -13.79
CA ILE A 13 18.49 2.62 -12.85
C ILE A 13 17.40 1.57 -12.63
N THR A 14 16.16 2.01 -12.48
CA THR A 14 14.98 1.17 -12.28
C THR A 14 13.97 1.38 -13.40
N THR A 15 13.34 0.28 -13.85
CA THR A 15 12.33 0.30 -14.93
C THR A 15 11.16 -0.58 -14.52
N GLY A 16 9.93 -0.15 -14.84
CA GLY A 16 8.70 -0.89 -14.54
C GLY A 16 7.53 0.06 -14.27
N GLU A 17 6.33 -0.50 -14.20
CA GLU A 17 5.10 0.20 -13.86
C GLU A 17 4.88 0.19 -12.34
N TYR A 18 5.74 0.86 -11.61
CA TYR A 18 5.70 0.98 -10.17
C TYR A 18 6.34 2.29 -9.72
N ASN A 19 6.17 2.65 -8.45
CA ASN A 19 6.77 3.83 -7.88
C ASN A 19 7.97 3.47 -6.99
N VAL A 20 9.07 4.22 -7.14
CA VAL A 20 10.09 4.36 -6.10
C VAL A 20 9.59 5.45 -5.15
N THR A 21 9.08 5.03 -3.99
CA THR A 21 8.43 5.93 -3.03
C THR A 21 9.42 6.66 -2.13
N ARG A 22 10.63 6.08 -1.94
CA ARG A 22 11.69 6.70 -1.14
C ARG A 22 13.06 6.21 -1.59
N LEU A 23 13.99 7.14 -1.70
CA LEU A 23 15.43 6.86 -1.80
C LEU A 23 16.06 7.08 -0.42
N TYR A 24 16.67 6.05 0.15
CA TYR A 24 17.36 6.14 1.44
C TYR A 24 18.79 6.66 1.30
N GLY A 25 19.47 6.33 0.20
CA GLY A 25 20.81 6.79 -0.10
C GLY A 25 21.63 5.77 -0.87
N MET A 26 22.95 5.97 -0.85
CA MET A 26 23.92 5.14 -1.56
C MET A 26 25.13 4.84 -0.66
N ASP A 27 25.57 3.59 -0.64
CA ASP A 27 26.79 3.19 0.07
C ASP A 27 28.08 3.50 -0.72
N ALA A 28 29.23 3.35 -0.07
CA ALA A 28 30.55 3.57 -0.67
C ALA A 28 30.87 2.64 -1.85
N LYS A 29 30.10 1.56 -2.03
CA LYS A 29 30.23 0.59 -3.15
C LYS A 29 29.28 0.90 -4.32
N ASN A 30 28.68 2.10 -4.33
CA ASN A 30 27.70 2.55 -5.33
C ASN A 30 26.45 1.66 -5.40
N THR A 31 25.97 1.19 -4.26
CA THR A 31 24.69 0.50 -4.11
C THR A 31 23.66 1.48 -3.56
N LEU A 32 22.57 1.66 -4.26
CA LEU A 32 21.41 2.47 -3.86
C LEU A 32 20.46 1.60 -3.04
N TYR A 33 19.86 2.21 -2.01
CA TYR A 33 18.84 1.61 -1.16
C TYR A 33 17.56 2.43 -1.26
N TYR A 34 16.44 1.78 -1.57
CA TYR A 34 15.18 2.47 -1.85
C TYR A 34 13.96 1.64 -1.43
N GLN A 35 12.85 2.33 -1.26
CA GLN A 35 11.53 1.72 -1.06
C GLN A 35 10.75 1.79 -2.38
N SER A 36 10.00 0.74 -2.68
CA SER A 36 9.25 0.66 -3.92
C SER A 36 7.97 -0.16 -3.77
N THR A 37 7.04 0.08 -4.70
CA THR A 37 5.82 -0.71 -4.91
C THR A 37 6.01 -1.79 -5.98
N GLU A 38 7.24 -2.14 -6.32
CA GLU A 38 7.57 -3.07 -7.42
C GLU A 38 6.91 -4.44 -7.26
N ARG A 39 6.79 -4.93 -6.03
CA ARG A 39 6.15 -6.22 -5.74
C ARG A 39 4.62 -6.15 -5.84
N SER A 40 4.03 -5.09 -5.31
CA SER A 40 2.60 -4.81 -5.36
C SER A 40 2.35 -3.33 -5.12
N ALA A 41 1.38 -2.77 -5.82
CA ALA A 41 0.94 -1.39 -5.60
C ALA A 41 0.46 -1.14 -4.17
N THR A 42 -0.08 -2.16 -3.50
CA THR A 42 -0.60 -2.08 -2.13
C THR A 42 0.46 -2.29 -1.05
N GLU A 43 1.70 -2.61 -1.43
CA GLU A 43 2.80 -2.90 -0.51
C GLU A 43 3.92 -1.88 -0.61
N ARG A 44 4.78 -1.89 0.41
CA ARG A 44 6.04 -1.13 0.43
C ARG A 44 7.16 -2.07 0.81
N ASN A 45 8.10 -2.26 -0.10
CA ASN A 45 9.25 -3.14 0.12
C ASN A 45 10.56 -2.39 -0.04
N ILE A 46 11.60 -2.86 0.64
CA ILE A 46 12.93 -2.27 0.60
C ILE A 46 13.79 -3.05 -0.36
N TYR A 47 14.48 -2.33 -1.23
CA TYR A 47 15.35 -2.86 -2.27
C TYR A 47 16.74 -2.25 -2.21
N SER A 48 17.69 -2.98 -2.75
CA SER A 48 19.00 -2.45 -3.12
C SER A 48 19.27 -2.71 -4.61
N VAL A 49 20.02 -1.80 -5.25
CA VAL A 49 20.45 -1.94 -6.64
C VAL A 49 21.76 -1.20 -6.85
N ARG A 50 22.68 -1.75 -7.64
CA ARG A 50 23.88 -0.98 -8.02
C ARG A 50 23.51 0.20 -8.93
N ILE A 51 24.26 1.30 -8.85
CA ILE A 51 24.02 2.50 -9.67
C ILE A 51 24.07 2.21 -11.18
N ASN A 52 24.65 1.08 -11.58
CA ASN A 52 24.62 0.60 -12.96
C ASN A 52 23.35 -0.21 -13.32
N GLY A 53 22.36 -0.30 -12.42
CA GLY A 53 21.12 -1.03 -12.60
C GLY A 53 21.22 -2.54 -12.43
N ARG A 54 22.40 -3.08 -12.08
CA ARG A 54 22.60 -4.52 -11.86
C ARG A 54 22.45 -4.89 -10.38
N SER A 55 22.39 -6.22 -10.12
CA SER A 55 22.36 -6.77 -8.76
C SER A 55 21.24 -6.21 -7.90
N LYS A 56 20.06 -6.04 -8.50
CA LYS A 56 18.85 -5.66 -7.74
C LYS A 56 18.47 -6.79 -6.79
N ARG A 57 18.15 -6.44 -5.54
CA ARG A 57 17.78 -7.40 -4.48
C ARG A 57 16.62 -6.84 -3.66
N LEU A 58 15.67 -7.69 -3.32
CA LEU A 58 14.65 -7.45 -2.31
C LEU A 58 15.26 -7.70 -0.93
N LEU A 59 15.15 -6.75 -0.01
CA LEU A 59 15.69 -6.83 1.35
C LEU A 59 14.63 -7.17 2.41
N THR A 60 13.34 -7.09 2.03
CA THR A 60 12.19 -7.39 2.90
C THR A 60 11.22 -8.28 2.16
N ASP A 61 10.89 -9.42 2.72
CA ASP A 61 10.14 -10.50 2.05
C ASP A 61 8.70 -10.67 2.55
N ALA A 62 8.36 -10.18 3.74
CA ALA A 62 7.00 -10.27 4.26
C ALA A 62 6.02 -9.39 3.47
N THR A 63 4.82 -9.92 3.23
CA THR A 63 3.72 -9.21 2.59
C THR A 63 3.20 -8.09 3.49
N GLY A 64 3.17 -6.87 2.98
CA GLY A 64 2.77 -5.68 3.74
C GLY A 64 3.63 -4.47 3.48
N SER A 65 3.71 -3.58 4.45
CA SER A 65 4.42 -2.31 4.32
C SER A 65 5.65 -2.26 5.22
N HIS A 66 6.80 -2.00 4.59
CA HIS A 66 8.08 -1.85 5.23
C HIS A 66 8.61 -0.43 5.09
N ASN A 67 9.24 0.08 6.12
CA ASN A 67 9.99 1.32 6.10
C ASN A 67 11.36 1.09 6.76
N ALA A 68 12.41 1.73 6.25
CA ALA A 68 13.77 1.53 6.71
C ALA A 68 14.40 2.83 7.23
N ASN A 69 15.28 2.67 8.22
CA ASN A 69 16.19 3.73 8.65
C ASN A 69 17.60 3.13 8.70
N PHE A 70 18.44 3.54 7.76
CA PHE A 70 19.80 2.99 7.59
C PHE A 70 20.82 3.72 8.45
N THR A 71 21.88 2.98 8.85
CA THR A 71 23.12 3.59 9.35
C THR A 71 23.82 4.34 8.22
N ASN A 72 24.69 5.29 8.57
CA ASN A 72 25.41 6.12 7.59
C ASN A 72 26.25 5.32 6.58
N ASP A 73 26.74 4.16 6.97
CA ASP A 73 27.54 3.26 6.14
C ASP A 73 26.67 2.19 5.41
N PHE A 74 25.37 2.21 5.61
CA PHE A 74 24.43 1.22 5.07
C PHE A 74 24.73 -0.24 5.46
N SER A 75 25.44 -0.47 6.57
CA SER A 75 25.75 -1.83 7.05
C SER A 75 24.54 -2.46 7.76
N LEU A 76 23.72 -1.64 8.42
CA LEU A 76 22.54 -2.05 9.17
C LEU A 76 21.36 -1.12 8.83
N PHE A 77 20.16 -1.62 9.08
CA PHE A 77 18.95 -0.78 9.08
C PHE A 77 17.91 -1.26 10.10
N ILE A 78 17.19 -0.30 10.67
CA ILE A 78 15.97 -0.58 11.42
C ILE A 78 14.84 -0.67 10.41
N ASN A 79 14.15 -1.81 10.39
CA ASN A 79 12.96 -2.03 9.59
C ASN A 79 11.72 -1.96 10.45
N SER A 80 10.77 -1.10 10.08
CA SER A 80 9.42 -1.08 10.64
C SER A 80 8.49 -1.76 9.63
N TYR A 81 7.85 -2.84 10.05
CA TYR A 81 6.96 -3.66 9.23
C TYR A 81 5.56 -3.68 9.84
N SER A 82 4.54 -3.56 9.01
CA SER A 82 3.15 -3.83 9.38
C SER A 82 2.36 -4.37 8.18
N ALA A 83 1.24 -5.03 8.48
CA ALA A 83 0.26 -5.42 7.48
C ALA A 83 -1.15 -5.24 8.07
N ASP A 84 -2.18 -5.45 7.28
CA ASP A 84 -3.54 -5.40 7.79
C ASP A 84 -3.72 -6.35 8.98
N GLY A 85 -4.22 -5.81 10.12
CA GLY A 85 -4.36 -6.52 11.39
C GLY A 85 -3.04 -7.03 12.02
N ILE A 86 -1.87 -6.59 11.53
CA ILE A 86 -0.56 -6.88 12.13
C ILE A 86 0.05 -5.56 12.62
N PRO A 87 0.04 -5.29 13.95
CA PRO A 87 0.69 -4.13 14.52
C PRO A 87 2.17 -4.07 14.16
N THR A 88 2.70 -2.85 14.12
CA THR A 88 4.07 -2.62 13.67
C THR A 88 5.10 -3.43 14.45
N VAL A 89 5.88 -4.23 13.74
CA VAL A 89 7.05 -4.96 14.24
C VAL A 89 8.32 -4.23 13.83
N VAL A 90 9.25 -4.05 14.75
CA VAL A 90 10.52 -3.34 14.50
C VAL A 90 11.67 -4.31 14.66
N THR A 91 12.50 -4.42 13.61
CA THR A 91 13.67 -5.30 13.58
C THR A 91 14.92 -4.53 13.17
N LEU A 92 16.07 -4.91 13.73
CA LEU A 92 17.37 -4.54 13.21
C LEU A 92 17.77 -5.58 12.17
N ARG A 93 18.14 -5.12 10.98
CA ARG A 93 18.55 -5.98 9.86
C ARG A 93 19.93 -5.58 9.35
N ASN A 94 20.65 -6.57 8.79
CA ASN A 94 21.88 -6.31 8.06
C ASN A 94 21.57 -5.81 6.64
N ARG A 95 22.59 -5.32 5.93
CA ARG A 95 22.47 -4.78 4.55
C ARG A 95 21.86 -5.74 3.54
N ASP A 96 21.90 -7.04 3.81
CA ASP A 96 21.38 -8.09 2.92
C ASP A 96 19.92 -8.46 3.25
N GLY A 97 19.33 -7.81 4.26
CA GLY A 97 17.95 -8.00 4.70
C GLY A 97 17.79 -9.02 5.83
N GLY A 98 18.86 -9.74 6.23
CA GLY A 98 18.81 -10.70 7.34
C GLY A 98 18.49 -10.02 8.68
N ILE A 99 17.59 -10.62 9.48
CA ILE A 99 17.24 -10.12 10.82
C ILE A 99 18.42 -10.40 11.77
N VAL A 100 18.97 -9.33 12.33
CA VAL A 100 20.01 -9.41 13.38
C VAL A 100 19.35 -9.50 14.76
N ARG A 101 18.28 -8.70 14.96
CA ARG A 101 17.56 -8.67 16.23
C ARG A 101 16.15 -8.12 16.05
N THR A 102 15.17 -8.69 16.74
CA THR A 102 13.85 -8.09 16.93
C THR A 102 13.94 -7.06 18.06
N LEU A 103 13.56 -5.82 17.77
CA LEU A 103 13.59 -4.70 18.72
C LEU A 103 12.24 -4.52 19.41
N LYS A 104 11.13 -4.67 18.67
CA LYS A 104 9.78 -4.51 19.18
C LYS A 104 8.80 -5.39 18.39
N THR A 105 8.02 -6.18 19.08
CA THR A 105 6.96 -7.04 18.50
C THR A 105 5.57 -6.41 18.60
N ASN A 106 5.38 -5.46 19.54
CA ASN A 106 4.08 -4.87 19.88
C ASN A 106 3.01 -5.91 20.28
N GLU A 107 3.43 -6.94 20.99
CA GLU A 107 2.55 -8.05 21.46
C GLU A 107 1.31 -7.55 22.20
N ARG A 108 1.44 -6.50 23.03
CA ARG A 108 0.27 -5.92 23.73
C ARG A 108 -0.79 -5.39 22.77
N ALA A 109 -0.38 -4.80 21.67
CA ALA A 109 -1.31 -4.32 20.65
C ALA A 109 -1.94 -5.50 19.89
N ALA A 110 -1.16 -6.55 19.58
CA ALA A 110 -1.67 -7.77 18.97
C ALA A 110 -2.70 -8.46 19.88
N GLN A 111 -2.37 -8.66 21.16
CA GLN A 111 -3.28 -9.22 22.16
C GLN A 111 -4.53 -8.35 22.41
N ALA A 112 -4.41 -7.03 22.28
CA ALA A 112 -5.56 -6.15 22.38
C ALA A 112 -6.50 -6.34 21.18
N LEU A 113 -5.97 -6.52 19.98
CA LEU A 113 -6.76 -6.81 18.77
C LEU A 113 -7.50 -8.14 18.87
N GLU A 114 -6.90 -9.17 19.50
CA GLU A 114 -7.54 -10.47 19.70
C GLU A 114 -8.83 -10.40 20.54
N LYS A 115 -9.00 -9.33 21.34
CA LYS A 115 -10.20 -9.09 22.14
C LYS A 115 -11.36 -8.51 21.32
N TYR A 116 -11.08 -8.04 20.15
CA TYR A 116 -12.06 -7.50 19.22
C TYR A 116 -12.22 -8.45 18.04
N THR A 117 -13.43 -8.52 17.55
CA THR A 117 -13.68 -9.18 16.28
C THR A 117 -13.08 -8.34 15.16
N TYR A 118 -12.00 -8.84 14.55
CA TYR A 118 -11.27 -8.12 13.50
C TYR A 118 -11.30 -8.88 12.19
N ASN A 119 -12.06 -8.37 11.24
CA ASN A 119 -12.09 -8.90 9.89
C ASN A 119 -10.96 -8.31 9.05
N ARG A 120 -10.21 -9.17 8.40
CA ARG A 120 -9.14 -8.76 7.50
C ARG A 120 -9.71 -8.07 6.26
N LYS A 121 -8.97 -7.08 5.76
CA LYS A 121 -9.26 -6.50 4.45
C LYS A 121 -9.09 -7.55 3.36
N GLU A 122 -10.10 -7.72 2.55
CA GLU A 122 -10.02 -8.46 1.30
C GLU A 122 -9.51 -7.50 0.22
N PHE A 123 -8.26 -7.68 -0.24
CA PHE A 123 -7.70 -6.90 -1.34
C PHE A 123 -8.09 -7.52 -2.67
N PHE A 124 -8.56 -6.69 -3.59
CA PHE A 124 -8.96 -7.13 -4.93
C PHE A 124 -8.74 -6.03 -5.97
N THR A 125 -8.89 -6.41 -7.24
CA THR A 125 -8.94 -5.48 -8.36
C THR A 125 -10.36 -5.39 -8.84
N LEU A 126 -10.87 -4.18 -9.00
CA LEU A 126 -12.20 -3.89 -9.52
C LEU A 126 -12.08 -3.40 -10.96
N GLU A 127 -12.68 -4.11 -11.88
CA GLU A 127 -12.80 -3.64 -13.26
C GLU A 127 -13.88 -2.56 -13.35
N THR A 128 -13.58 -1.45 -14.00
CA THR A 128 -14.51 -0.35 -14.24
C THR A 128 -14.60 -0.05 -15.73
N PRO A 129 -15.77 0.38 -16.26
CA PRO A 129 -15.99 0.55 -17.70
C PRO A 129 -15.00 1.47 -18.40
N SER A 130 -14.66 2.59 -17.78
CA SER A 130 -13.78 3.61 -18.38
C SER A 130 -12.42 3.70 -17.70
N GLY A 131 -12.33 3.35 -16.41
CA GLY A 131 -11.12 3.47 -15.59
C GLY A 131 -10.20 2.26 -15.72
N GLY A 132 -10.69 1.13 -16.21
CA GLY A 132 -9.99 -0.16 -16.18
C GLY A 132 -9.83 -0.70 -14.76
N PRO A 133 -8.80 -1.54 -14.51
CA PRO A 133 -8.60 -2.18 -13.22
C PRO A 133 -8.17 -1.16 -12.15
N LEU A 134 -8.94 -1.04 -11.08
CA LEU A 134 -8.65 -0.22 -9.89
C LEU A 134 -8.38 -1.11 -8.68
N ASN A 135 -7.35 -0.81 -7.90
CA ASN A 135 -7.09 -1.52 -6.66
C ASN A 135 -8.11 -1.13 -5.60
N ALA A 136 -8.57 -2.10 -4.85
CA ALA A 136 -9.56 -1.92 -3.80
C ALA A 136 -9.29 -2.83 -2.59
N TRP A 137 -9.88 -2.49 -1.47
CA TRP A 137 -10.08 -3.41 -0.36
C TRP A 137 -11.52 -3.32 0.16
N MET A 138 -11.97 -4.41 0.77
CA MET A 138 -13.28 -4.54 1.39
C MET A 138 -13.13 -5.15 2.79
N ILE A 139 -13.94 -4.67 3.74
CA ILE A 139 -14.17 -5.29 5.04
C ILE A 139 -15.64 -5.66 5.10
N LYS A 140 -15.92 -6.93 5.34
CA LYS A 140 -17.27 -7.46 5.55
C LYS A 140 -17.56 -7.62 7.04
N PRO A 141 -18.83 -7.60 7.48
CA PRO A 141 -19.19 -7.99 8.85
C PRO A 141 -18.65 -9.37 9.22
N VAL A 142 -18.45 -9.63 10.51
CA VAL A 142 -17.96 -10.95 10.98
C VAL A 142 -18.93 -12.07 10.67
N ASP A 143 -20.21 -11.78 10.79
CA ASP A 143 -21.31 -12.72 10.51
C ASP A 143 -21.85 -12.52 9.08
N PHE A 144 -20.92 -12.21 8.13
CA PHE A 144 -21.27 -11.98 6.74
C PHE A 144 -21.97 -13.22 6.16
N ASP A 145 -23.14 -12.96 5.58
CA ASP A 145 -23.98 -13.95 4.92
C ASP A 145 -24.23 -13.48 3.47
N GLU A 146 -23.80 -14.25 2.47
CA GLU A 146 -23.91 -13.90 1.06
C GLU A 146 -25.35 -13.84 0.53
N ASP A 147 -26.31 -14.43 1.29
CA ASP A 147 -27.74 -14.39 0.99
C ASP A 147 -28.45 -13.13 1.54
N LYS A 148 -27.74 -12.30 2.31
CA LYS A 148 -28.23 -11.02 2.83
C LYS A 148 -27.70 -9.85 1.99
N THR A 149 -28.37 -8.72 2.09
CA THR A 149 -27.91 -7.45 1.53
C THR A 149 -27.46 -6.51 2.64
N TYR A 150 -26.35 -5.81 2.39
CA TYR A 150 -25.69 -4.90 3.34
C TYR A 150 -25.56 -3.50 2.75
N PRO A 151 -25.76 -2.46 3.54
CA PRO A 151 -25.41 -1.11 3.12
C PRO A 151 -23.89 -1.01 2.93
N MET A 152 -23.47 -0.26 1.93
CA MET A 152 -22.04 -0.06 1.62
C MET A 152 -21.58 1.32 2.07
N PHE A 153 -20.53 1.36 2.88
CA PHE A 153 -19.79 2.58 3.19
C PHE A 153 -18.52 2.65 2.35
N MET A 154 -18.43 3.63 1.45
CA MET A 154 -17.27 3.81 0.58
C MET A 154 -16.38 4.92 1.12
N PHE A 155 -15.18 4.54 1.60
CA PHE A 155 -14.16 5.48 2.10
C PHE A 155 -13.29 5.97 0.97
N VAL A 156 -13.32 7.28 0.71
CA VAL A 156 -12.58 7.94 -0.36
C VAL A 156 -11.69 9.05 0.21
N TYR A 157 -10.42 9.08 -0.17
CA TYR A 157 -9.59 10.27 -0.12
C TYR A 157 -9.34 10.79 -1.54
N GLY A 158 -8.84 9.95 -2.45
CA GLY A 158 -8.75 10.14 -3.89
C GLY A 158 -7.82 11.24 -4.40
N GLY A 159 -7.21 12.02 -3.51
CA GLY A 159 -6.38 13.17 -3.88
C GLY A 159 -5.03 12.77 -4.50
N PRO A 160 -4.40 13.69 -5.27
CA PRO A 160 -3.14 13.41 -5.96
C PRO A 160 -2.04 12.94 -5.02
N GLY A 161 -1.41 11.82 -5.38
CA GLY A 161 -0.32 11.24 -4.61
C GLY A 161 -0.70 10.64 -3.25
N SER A 162 -1.99 10.56 -2.92
CA SER A 162 -2.48 9.81 -1.76
C SER A 162 -2.63 8.33 -2.07
N GLN A 163 -2.75 7.51 -1.03
CA GLN A 163 -3.08 6.10 -1.16
C GLN A 163 -3.85 5.62 0.07
N THR A 164 -5.03 5.04 -0.14
CA THR A 164 -5.87 4.45 0.90
C THR A 164 -5.90 2.93 0.82
N VAL A 165 -5.63 2.36 -0.35
CA VAL A 165 -5.57 0.92 -0.58
C VAL A 165 -4.14 0.42 -0.35
N MET A 166 -3.79 0.26 0.93
CA MET A 166 -2.49 -0.22 1.37
C MET A 166 -2.62 -1.38 2.33
N ASN A 167 -1.75 -2.38 2.16
CA ASN A 167 -1.57 -3.44 3.14
C ASN A 167 -0.64 -2.95 4.25
N SER A 168 -1.24 -2.28 5.23
CA SER A 168 -0.57 -1.74 6.40
C SER A 168 -1.52 -1.69 7.59
N TYR A 169 -0.95 -1.69 8.79
CA TYR A 169 -1.72 -1.52 10.02
C TYR A 169 -2.15 -0.07 10.21
N ASP A 170 -3.45 0.16 10.32
CA ASP A 170 -4.04 1.45 10.68
C ASP A 170 -4.80 1.28 11.99
N ALA A 171 -4.16 1.63 13.09
CA ALA A 171 -4.70 1.40 14.43
C ALA A 171 -6.01 2.14 14.70
N PHE A 172 -6.11 3.39 14.26
CA PHE A 172 -7.27 4.23 14.57
C PHE A 172 -8.40 4.05 13.55
N ARG A 173 -8.10 4.29 12.29
CA ARG A 173 -9.09 4.22 11.21
C ARG A 173 -9.55 2.79 10.94
N GLY A 174 -8.61 1.83 11.07
CA GLY A 174 -8.92 0.42 10.95
C GLY A 174 -9.97 -0.02 11.98
N MET A 175 -9.83 0.36 13.24
CA MET A 175 -10.83 0.03 14.29
C MET A 175 -12.18 0.72 14.04
N TRP A 176 -12.18 1.94 13.52
CA TRP A 176 -13.41 2.60 13.14
C TRP A 176 -14.13 1.86 12.00
N PHE A 177 -13.39 1.38 10.99
CA PHE A 177 -13.97 0.56 9.93
C PHE A 177 -14.53 -0.77 10.45
N GLN A 178 -13.84 -1.40 11.43
CA GLN A 178 -14.36 -2.60 12.08
C GLN A 178 -15.68 -2.33 12.83
N MET A 179 -15.77 -1.17 13.50
CA MET A 179 -17.02 -0.75 14.15
C MET A 179 -18.16 -0.59 13.13
N LEU A 180 -17.92 0.08 12.01
CA LEU A 180 -18.93 0.22 10.95
C LEU A 180 -19.38 -1.14 10.43
N ALA A 181 -18.44 -2.06 10.22
CA ALA A 181 -18.74 -3.38 9.70
C ALA A 181 -19.51 -4.25 10.73
N ASN A 182 -19.04 -4.29 11.98
CA ASN A 182 -19.54 -5.27 12.96
C ASN A 182 -20.71 -4.76 13.81
N GLU A 183 -20.79 -3.42 14.07
CA GLU A 183 -21.86 -2.85 14.90
C GLU A 183 -22.99 -2.26 14.07
N LEU A 184 -22.72 -1.84 12.82
CA LEU A 184 -23.71 -1.24 11.92
C LEU A 184 -24.04 -2.14 10.72
N ASP A 185 -23.49 -3.34 10.67
CA ASP A 185 -23.74 -4.36 9.65
C ASP A 185 -23.47 -3.83 8.22
N MET A 186 -22.39 -3.04 8.05
CA MET A 186 -22.04 -2.40 6.80
C MET A 186 -20.87 -3.11 6.10
N ILE A 187 -20.87 -3.11 4.78
CA ILE A 187 -19.68 -3.42 4.00
C ILE A 187 -18.88 -2.13 3.82
N VAL A 188 -17.63 -2.11 4.31
CA VAL A 188 -16.72 -0.97 4.18
C VAL A 188 -15.76 -1.21 3.02
N VAL A 189 -15.68 -0.28 2.09
CA VAL A 189 -14.86 -0.40 0.87
C VAL A 189 -13.99 0.85 0.68
N SER A 190 -12.82 0.68 0.10
CA SER A 190 -12.05 1.78 -0.49
C SER A 190 -11.49 1.37 -1.83
N VAL A 191 -11.54 2.28 -2.81
CA VAL A 191 -11.06 2.08 -4.17
C VAL A 191 -10.07 3.20 -4.53
N GLU A 192 -8.94 2.84 -5.14
CA GLU A 192 -7.93 3.80 -5.63
C GLU A 192 -8.30 4.26 -7.04
N ASN A 193 -8.66 5.55 -7.17
CA ASN A 193 -8.89 6.17 -8.46
C ASN A 193 -7.60 6.62 -9.15
N HIS A 194 -7.68 6.98 -10.42
CA HIS A 194 -6.60 7.68 -11.13
C HIS A 194 -6.12 8.91 -10.34
N GLY A 195 -4.83 9.21 -10.42
CA GLY A 195 -4.19 10.30 -9.69
C GLY A 195 -3.58 9.87 -8.36
N THR A 196 -3.99 8.73 -7.77
CA THR A 196 -3.40 8.21 -6.54
C THR A 196 -2.02 7.61 -6.75
N ASP A 197 -1.29 7.34 -5.65
CA ASP A 197 0.09 6.82 -5.69
C ASP A 197 0.12 5.27 -5.73
N GLY A 198 1.32 4.72 -5.86
CA GLY A 198 1.61 3.29 -5.68
C GLY A 198 1.65 2.48 -6.96
N ARG A 199 0.98 2.86 -8.04
CA ARG A 199 0.94 2.09 -9.30
C ARG A 199 2.04 2.48 -10.30
N SER A 200 2.02 3.73 -10.78
CA SER A 200 3.03 4.25 -11.71
C SER A 200 2.95 5.78 -11.79
N GLU A 201 3.99 6.41 -12.32
CA GLU A 201 3.98 7.86 -12.59
C GLU A 201 2.90 8.26 -13.60
N ALA A 202 2.63 7.41 -14.60
CA ALA A 202 1.58 7.66 -15.58
C ALA A 202 0.20 7.67 -14.93
N PHE A 203 -0.10 6.69 -14.07
CA PHE A 203 -1.34 6.61 -13.31
C PHE A 203 -1.50 7.80 -12.36
N LYS A 204 -0.44 8.13 -11.61
CA LYS A 204 -0.41 9.26 -10.67
C LYS A 204 -0.61 10.61 -11.36
N LYS A 205 0.00 10.82 -12.53
CA LYS A 205 -0.05 12.08 -13.27
C LYS A 205 -1.24 12.21 -14.23
N SER A 206 -2.08 11.19 -14.34
CA SER A 206 -3.23 11.19 -15.26
C SER A 206 -4.23 12.30 -14.97
N THR A 207 -4.32 12.77 -13.72
CA THR A 207 -5.22 13.85 -13.30
C THR A 207 -4.59 15.25 -13.39
N TYR A 208 -3.34 15.35 -13.86
CA TYR A 208 -2.64 16.64 -13.99
C TYR A 208 -3.39 17.59 -14.93
N GLY A 209 -3.72 18.79 -14.43
CA GLY A 209 -4.49 19.80 -15.15
C GLY A 209 -5.99 19.51 -15.30
N GLN A 210 -6.51 18.40 -14.73
CA GLN A 210 -7.92 18.03 -14.80
C GLN A 210 -8.43 17.35 -13.51
N MET A 211 -8.00 17.85 -12.36
CA MET A 211 -8.45 17.35 -11.06
C MET A 211 -9.96 17.33 -10.93
N GLY A 212 -10.48 16.28 -10.29
CA GLY A 212 -11.90 16.04 -10.05
C GLY A 212 -12.60 15.28 -11.18
N LYS A 213 -12.04 15.23 -12.39
CA LYS A 213 -12.69 14.58 -13.53
C LYS A 213 -12.55 13.05 -13.50
N LEU A 214 -11.33 12.55 -13.45
CA LEU A 214 -11.08 11.11 -13.45
C LEU A 214 -11.41 10.50 -12.08
N GLU A 215 -11.12 11.20 -11.01
CA GLU A 215 -11.44 10.79 -9.66
C GLU A 215 -12.94 10.56 -9.48
N THR A 216 -13.78 11.52 -9.88
CA THR A 216 -15.24 11.38 -9.80
C THR A 216 -15.74 10.24 -10.66
N ARG A 217 -15.27 10.13 -11.90
CA ARG A 217 -15.63 9.04 -12.81
C ARG A 217 -15.33 7.68 -12.18
N ASP A 218 -14.07 7.47 -11.77
CA ASP A 218 -13.61 6.20 -11.26
C ASP A 218 -14.35 5.78 -9.98
N GLN A 219 -14.58 6.73 -9.05
CA GLN A 219 -15.32 6.45 -7.83
C GLN A 219 -16.81 6.15 -8.10
N THR A 220 -17.43 6.88 -9.05
CA THR A 220 -18.82 6.62 -9.45
C THR A 220 -18.96 5.26 -10.12
N GLU A 221 -18.10 4.95 -11.09
CA GLU A 221 -18.10 3.65 -11.77
C GLU A 221 -17.82 2.51 -10.77
N ALA A 222 -16.87 2.70 -9.84
CA ALA A 222 -16.57 1.73 -8.81
C ALA A 222 -17.78 1.46 -7.90
N ALA A 223 -18.51 2.49 -7.47
CA ALA A 223 -19.72 2.33 -6.67
C ALA A 223 -20.80 1.55 -7.43
N LEU A 224 -21.02 1.87 -8.71
CA LEU A 224 -22.00 1.18 -9.56
C LEU A 224 -21.61 -0.29 -9.83
N GLU A 225 -20.32 -0.58 -10.03
CA GLU A 225 -19.86 -1.96 -10.22
C GLU A 225 -19.96 -2.78 -8.91
N LEU A 226 -19.67 -2.18 -7.77
CA LEU A 226 -19.82 -2.82 -6.47
C LEU A 226 -21.29 -3.09 -6.15
N ALA A 227 -22.20 -2.17 -6.48
CA ALA A 227 -23.65 -2.33 -6.28
C ALA A 227 -24.27 -3.48 -7.09
N LYS A 228 -23.58 -4.03 -8.09
CA LYS A 228 -24.02 -5.23 -8.82
C LYS A 228 -23.81 -6.54 -8.03
N ARG A 229 -23.07 -6.51 -6.93
CA ARG A 229 -22.87 -7.69 -6.10
C ARG A 229 -24.15 -7.97 -5.32
N SER A 230 -24.60 -9.26 -5.31
CA SER A 230 -25.88 -9.68 -4.71
C SER A 230 -26.04 -9.26 -3.25
N TYR A 231 -24.94 -9.17 -2.52
CA TYR A 231 -24.89 -8.84 -1.11
C TYR A 231 -24.74 -7.34 -0.80
N ILE A 232 -24.72 -6.47 -1.79
CA ILE A 232 -24.67 -5.00 -1.59
C ILE A 232 -26.05 -4.41 -1.89
N ASP A 233 -26.58 -3.63 -0.93
CA ASP A 233 -27.78 -2.85 -1.15
C ASP A 233 -27.48 -1.73 -2.15
N GLY A 234 -28.05 -1.82 -3.33
CA GLY A 234 -27.86 -0.87 -4.44
C GLY A 234 -28.82 0.32 -4.42
N ASN A 235 -29.68 0.45 -3.39
CA ASN A 235 -30.70 1.51 -3.29
C ASN A 235 -30.18 2.72 -2.50
#